data_da8150c9914e412c1ee26bae3d0735b5
#
_entry.id   da8150c9914e412c1ee26bae3d0735b5
#
_cell.length_a   1.000
_cell.length_b   1.000
_cell.length_c   1.000
_cell.angle_alpha   90.00
_cell.angle_beta   90.00
_cell.angle_gamma   90.00
#
_symmetry.space_group_name_H-M   'P 1'
#
loop_
_entity.id
_entity.type
_entity.pdbx_description
1 polymer ?
#
loop_
_entity_poly.entity_id
_entity_poly.type
_entity_poly.pdbx_seq_one_letter_code
_entity_poly.pdbx_strand_id
1 'polypeptide(L)'
;MADALVLKSKICLVGEKGVGKTSLIRRYVTDQFDDHYVRTLGAKVEKKAMRVEVPERRAKVDMTMAIWDIIGHVGFRALLGDAFFQGVQGAILVADLTRRDTLAALPAWVEAVQGVAGKGPLVLAGNKADLTEDAQYGRTEVASMASVFGCNYILTSAKTGENVEDAFLGLGKLIAKARLEGH
;
A
#
# COMPACT_ATOMS: atom_id res chain seq x y z
N MET A 1 -14.22 2.31 30.64
CA MET A 1 -13.78 1.77 29.34
C MET A 1 -13.12 2.93 28.60
N ALA A 2 -11.89 2.77 28.15
CA ALA A 2 -11.29 3.82 27.32
C ALA A 2 -12.05 3.85 26.00
N ASP A 3 -12.56 5.02 25.62
CA ASP A 3 -13.21 5.21 24.33
C ASP A 3 -12.20 4.88 23.22
N ALA A 4 -12.63 4.09 22.22
CA ALA A 4 -11.80 3.77 21.09
C ALA A 4 -11.45 5.06 20.33
N LEU A 5 -10.17 5.29 20.07
CA LEU A 5 -9.73 6.43 19.26
C LEU A 5 -10.26 6.27 17.83
N VAL A 6 -10.94 7.29 17.33
CA VAL A 6 -11.44 7.30 15.94
C VAL A 6 -10.48 8.06 15.05
N LEU A 7 -9.97 7.42 14.01
CA LEU A 7 -9.06 8.01 13.03
C LEU A 7 -9.65 7.95 11.62
N LYS A 8 -9.38 9.00 10.84
CA LYS A 8 -9.54 8.99 9.38
C LYS A 8 -8.16 9.12 8.77
N SER A 9 -7.82 8.21 7.86
CA SER A 9 -6.50 8.15 7.23
C SER A 9 -6.63 8.17 5.73
N LYS A 10 -5.83 8.99 5.07
CA LYS A 10 -5.59 8.91 3.63
C LYS A 10 -4.36 8.06 3.38
N ILE A 11 -4.52 7.00 2.60
CA ILE A 11 -3.41 6.16 2.13
C ILE A 11 -3.42 6.06 0.61
N CYS A 12 -2.30 5.73 0.01
CA CYS A 12 -2.22 5.43 -1.42
C CYS A 12 -1.50 4.11 -1.68
N LEU A 13 -1.82 3.50 -2.82
CA LEU A 13 -1.03 2.43 -3.40
C LEU A 13 -0.25 3.01 -4.57
N VAL A 14 1.04 2.76 -4.59
CA VAL A 14 1.96 3.23 -5.64
C VAL A 14 2.80 2.09 -6.18
N GLY A 15 3.24 2.23 -7.42
CA GLY A 15 4.01 1.25 -8.16
C GLY A 15 3.70 1.35 -9.64
N GLU A 16 4.45 0.62 -10.44
CA GLU A 16 4.33 0.62 -11.89
C GLU A 16 2.96 0.14 -12.37
N LYS A 17 2.67 0.45 -13.63
CA LYS A 17 1.45 0.00 -14.29
C LYS A 17 1.34 -1.52 -14.29
N GLY A 18 0.15 -2.05 -13.98
CA GLY A 18 -0.16 -3.47 -14.05
C GLY A 18 0.41 -4.33 -12.92
N VAL A 19 0.96 -3.74 -11.86
CA VAL A 19 1.45 -4.51 -10.69
C VAL A 19 0.33 -5.07 -9.81
N GLY A 20 -0.91 -4.58 -9.99
CA GLY A 20 -2.09 -5.05 -9.28
C GLY A 20 -2.61 -4.14 -8.17
N LYS A 21 -2.30 -2.84 -8.18
CA LYS A 21 -2.81 -1.87 -7.19
C LYS A 21 -4.33 -1.88 -7.09
N THR A 22 -5.02 -1.68 -8.20
CA THR A 22 -6.48 -1.71 -8.29
C THR A 22 -7.05 -3.06 -7.83
N SER A 23 -6.41 -4.15 -8.21
CA SER A 23 -6.84 -5.51 -7.83
C SER A 23 -6.69 -5.76 -6.34
N LEU A 24 -5.60 -5.28 -5.71
CA LEU A 24 -5.41 -5.36 -4.26
C LEU A 24 -6.49 -4.56 -3.51
N ILE A 25 -6.78 -3.35 -3.96
CA ILE A 25 -7.84 -2.52 -3.36
C ILE A 25 -9.20 -3.19 -3.50
N ARG A 26 -9.54 -3.68 -4.68
CA ARG A 26 -10.81 -4.38 -4.93
C ARG A 26 -10.93 -5.62 -4.04
N ARG A 27 -9.87 -6.44 -3.96
CA ARG A 27 -9.86 -7.62 -3.07
C ARG A 27 -10.08 -7.21 -1.61
N TYR A 28 -9.38 -6.18 -1.14
CA TYR A 28 -9.49 -5.73 0.24
C TYR A 28 -10.87 -5.14 0.57
N VAL A 29 -11.43 -4.32 -0.32
CA VAL A 29 -12.69 -3.60 -0.06
C VAL A 29 -13.92 -4.48 -0.30
N THR A 30 -13.95 -5.27 -1.38
CA THR A 30 -15.14 -6.01 -1.85
C THR A 30 -14.97 -7.52 -1.91
N ASP A 31 -13.78 -8.03 -1.59
CA ASP A 31 -13.41 -9.45 -1.69
C ASP A 31 -13.63 -10.04 -3.11
N GLN A 32 -13.36 -9.24 -4.14
CA GLN A 32 -13.51 -9.61 -5.53
C GLN A 32 -12.19 -9.52 -6.31
N PHE A 33 -12.05 -10.35 -7.32
CA PHE A 33 -10.94 -10.30 -8.27
C PHE A 33 -11.48 -10.45 -9.71
N ASP A 34 -10.88 -9.70 -10.62
CA ASP A 34 -11.18 -9.76 -12.05
C ASP A 34 -9.86 -9.93 -12.81
N ASP A 35 -9.74 -10.99 -13.59
CA ASP A 35 -8.57 -11.29 -14.42
C ASP A 35 -8.40 -10.28 -15.58
N HIS A 36 -9.44 -9.53 -15.94
CA HIS A 36 -9.37 -8.54 -17.00
C HIS A 36 -8.62 -7.31 -16.51
N TYR A 37 -7.49 -7.01 -17.18
CA TYR A 37 -6.77 -5.79 -16.93
C TYR A 37 -7.56 -4.58 -17.44
N VAL A 38 -7.96 -3.71 -16.52
CA VAL A 38 -8.54 -2.41 -16.84
C VAL A 38 -7.55 -1.32 -16.45
N ARG A 39 -7.19 -0.48 -17.42
CA ARG A 39 -6.32 0.67 -17.15
C ARG A 39 -7.03 1.66 -16.23
N THR A 40 -6.40 2.01 -15.11
CA THR A 40 -6.89 3.09 -14.24
C THR A 40 -6.72 4.42 -14.93
N LEU A 41 -7.84 5.15 -15.08
CA LEU A 41 -7.86 6.50 -15.62
C LEU A 41 -8.08 7.48 -14.47
N GLY A 42 -7.09 8.33 -14.19
CA GLY A 42 -7.14 9.26 -13.07
C GLY A 42 -6.82 8.61 -11.72
N ALA A 43 -7.50 9.04 -10.68
CA ALA A 43 -7.44 8.43 -9.37
C ALA A 43 -8.84 8.00 -8.94
N LYS A 44 -8.92 6.84 -8.27
CA LYS A 44 -10.14 6.34 -7.66
C LYS A 44 -9.94 6.27 -6.15
N VAL A 45 -10.95 6.65 -5.38
CA VAL A 45 -10.91 6.57 -3.92
C VAL A 45 -11.95 5.57 -3.43
N GLU A 46 -11.49 4.60 -2.65
CA GLU A 46 -12.33 3.65 -1.93
C GLU A 46 -12.21 3.90 -0.42
N LYS A 47 -13.24 3.54 0.33
CA LYS A 47 -13.23 3.67 1.79
C LYS A 47 -13.43 2.32 2.46
N LYS A 48 -12.64 2.06 3.48
CA LYS A 48 -12.77 0.85 4.30
C LYS A 48 -12.59 1.20 5.77
N ALA A 49 -13.56 0.78 6.59
CA ALA A 49 -13.42 0.83 8.05
C ALA A 49 -12.67 -0.41 8.54
N MET A 50 -11.80 -0.21 9.50
CA MET A 50 -11.06 -1.27 10.17
C MET A 50 -10.85 -0.93 11.65
N ARG A 51 -10.65 -1.95 12.45
CA ARG A 51 -10.20 -1.80 13.85
C ARG A 51 -8.78 -2.32 13.97
N VAL A 52 -7.92 -1.49 14.52
CA VAL A 52 -6.53 -1.87 14.81
C VAL A 52 -6.26 -1.82 16.30
N GLU A 53 -5.47 -2.75 16.77
CA GLU A 53 -4.96 -2.76 18.14
C GLU A 53 -3.49 -2.36 18.13
N VAL A 54 -3.13 -1.46 19.06
CA VAL A 54 -1.76 -1.02 19.30
C VAL A 54 -1.39 -1.45 20.72
N PRO A 55 -0.93 -2.72 20.90
CA PRO A 55 -0.72 -3.31 22.22
C PRO A 55 0.26 -2.53 23.09
N GLU A 56 1.31 -1.95 22.48
CA GLU A 56 2.34 -1.16 23.16
C GLU A 56 1.76 0.09 23.83
N ARG A 57 0.62 0.56 23.35
CA ARG A 57 -0.13 1.72 23.89
C ARG A 57 -1.42 1.31 24.58
N ARG A 58 -1.71 0.01 24.66
CA ARG A 58 -2.99 -0.53 25.18
C ARG A 58 -4.21 0.17 24.56
N ALA A 59 -4.09 0.55 23.28
CA ALA A 59 -5.09 1.32 22.56
C ALA A 59 -5.79 0.48 21.50
N LYS A 60 -7.11 0.75 21.34
CA LYS A 60 -7.91 0.29 20.20
C LYS A 60 -8.26 1.50 19.36
N VAL A 61 -8.09 1.39 18.06
CA VAL A 61 -8.33 2.49 17.12
C VAL A 61 -9.33 2.03 16.07
N ASP A 62 -10.45 2.72 15.98
CA ASP A 62 -11.40 2.57 14.89
C ASP A 62 -10.99 3.51 13.76
N MET A 63 -10.47 2.93 12.68
CA MET A 63 -9.90 3.68 11.56
C MET A 63 -10.77 3.57 10.32
N THR A 64 -11.03 4.69 9.66
CA THR A 64 -11.56 4.71 8.29
C THR A 64 -10.44 5.11 7.34
N MET A 65 -10.03 4.18 6.48
CA MET A 65 -9.06 4.43 5.42
C MET A 65 -9.75 4.97 4.17
N ALA A 66 -9.30 6.11 3.68
CA ALA A 66 -9.54 6.57 2.31
C ALA A 66 -8.35 6.07 1.46
N ILE A 67 -8.61 5.11 0.59
CA ILE A 67 -7.61 4.39 -0.19
C ILE A 67 -7.59 4.96 -1.61
N TRP A 68 -6.47 5.57 -1.97
CA TRP A 68 -6.28 6.20 -3.28
C TRP A 68 -5.57 5.23 -4.23
N ASP A 69 -6.29 4.82 -5.27
CA ASP A 69 -5.75 4.05 -6.39
C ASP A 69 -5.15 5.04 -7.40
N ILE A 70 -3.83 5.09 -7.49
CA ILE A 70 -3.11 6.05 -8.32
C ILE A 70 -2.59 5.38 -9.57
N ILE A 71 -2.70 6.07 -10.71
CA ILE A 71 -2.19 5.59 -12.00
C ILE A 71 -0.69 5.28 -11.90
N GLY A 72 -0.31 4.05 -12.24
CA GLY A 72 1.07 3.59 -12.27
C GLY A 72 1.86 4.06 -13.52
N HIS A 73 1.72 5.31 -13.93
CA HIS A 73 2.41 5.85 -15.10
C HIS A 73 3.42 6.93 -14.70
N VAL A 74 4.66 6.81 -15.18
CA VAL A 74 5.77 7.71 -14.84
C VAL A 74 5.44 9.18 -15.16
N GLY A 75 4.82 9.43 -16.31
CA GLY A 75 4.41 10.79 -16.70
C GLY A 75 3.35 11.40 -15.77
N PHE A 76 2.45 10.58 -15.25
CA PHE A 76 1.44 11.03 -14.29
C PHE A 76 2.07 11.42 -12.94
N ARG A 77 3.04 10.63 -12.49
CA ARG A 77 3.79 10.92 -11.26
C ARG A 77 4.46 12.30 -11.31
N ALA A 78 5.04 12.66 -12.46
CA ALA A 78 5.75 13.93 -12.64
C ALA A 78 4.79 15.14 -12.72
N LEU A 79 3.58 14.95 -13.27
CA LEU A 79 2.65 16.05 -13.58
C LEU A 79 1.62 16.31 -12.46
N LEU A 80 1.13 15.29 -11.79
CA LEU A 80 -0.01 15.38 -10.88
C LEU A 80 0.25 14.77 -9.50
N GLY A 81 1.45 14.22 -9.26
CA GLY A 81 1.79 13.53 -8.02
C GLY A 81 1.52 14.37 -6.77
N ASP A 82 1.84 15.66 -6.83
CA ASP A 82 1.67 16.57 -5.69
C ASP A 82 0.22 16.63 -5.21
N ALA A 83 -0.73 16.76 -6.13
CA ALA A 83 -2.15 16.85 -5.79
C ALA A 83 -2.68 15.56 -5.12
N PHE A 84 -2.18 14.38 -5.53
CA PHE A 84 -2.64 13.10 -5.01
C PHE A 84 -1.93 12.68 -3.73
N PHE A 85 -0.66 13.04 -3.57
CA PHE A 85 0.14 12.65 -2.40
C PHE A 85 -0.06 13.60 -1.21
N GLN A 86 -0.61 14.78 -1.42
CA GLN A 86 -0.86 15.70 -0.32
C GLN A 86 -1.79 15.08 0.73
N GLY A 87 -1.37 15.11 1.99
CA GLY A 87 -2.14 14.56 3.12
C GLY A 87 -2.12 13.03 3.23
N VAL A 88 -1.34 12.33 2.41
CA VAL A 88 -1.11 10.88 2.55
C VAL A 88 -0.36 10.60 3.85
N GLN A 89 -0.93 9.71 4.66
CA GLN A 89 -0.39 9.36 5.98
C GLN A 89 0.36 8.02 5.97
N GLY A 90 0.27 7.28 4.88
CA GLY A 90 1.00 6.05 4.66
C GLY A 90 0.77 5.51 3.25
N ALA A 91 1.66 4.65 2.78
CA ALA A 91 1.56 4.07 1.44
C ALA A 91 1.89 2.57 1.43
N ILE A 92 1.22 1.85 0.52
CA ILE A 92 1.60 0.50 0.13
C ILE A 92 2.35 0.61 -1.20
N LEU A 93 3.60 0.17 -1.19
CA LEU A 93 4.45 0.07 -2.36
C LEU A 93 4.18 -1.28 -3.01
N VAL A 94 3.78 -1.31 -4.27
CA VAL A 94 3.41 -2.56 -4.94
C VAL A 94 4.39 -2.87 -6.06
N ALA A 95 5.00 -4.05 -5.99
CA ALA A 95 5.81 -4.64 -7.04
C ALA A 95 5.18 -5.96 -7.53
N ASP A 96 5.41 -6.31 -8.77
CA ASP A 96 4.96 -7.54 -9.41
C ASP A 96 6.10 -8.56 -9.43
N LEU A 97 5.93 -9.68 -8.73
CA LEU A 97 6.97 -10.72 -8.65
C LEU A 97 7.35 -11.32 -10.01
N THR A 98 6.48 -11.18 -11.01
CA THR A 98 6.74 -11.65 -12.38
C THR A 98 7.50 -10.64 -13.24
N ARG A 99 7.78 -9.42 -12.71
CA ARG A 99 8.47 -8.35 -13.43
C ARG A 99 9.47 -7.63 -12.53
N ARG A 100 10.75 -7.94 -12.69
CA ARG A 100 11.84 -7.38 -11.88
C ARG A 100 11.97 -5.85 -11.97
N ASP A 101 11.64 -5.27 -13.11
CA ASP A 101 11.65 -3.82 -13.33
C ASP A 101 10.71 -3.07 -12.40
N THR A 102 9.61 -3.69 -11.98
CA THR A 102 8.64 -3.09 -11.06
C THR A 102 9.18 -2.92 -9.64
N LEU A 103 10.06 -3.82 -9.20
CA LEU A 103 10.77 -3.68 -7.93
C LEU A 103 11.82 -2.56 -8.03
N ALA A 104 12.59 -2.54 -9.12
CA ALA A 104 13.62 -1.52 -9.36
C ALA A 104 13.05 -0.10 -9.48
N ALA A 105 11.79 0.05 -9.87
CA ALA A 105 11.11 1.34 -10.00
C ALA A 105 10.63 1.94 -8.65
N LEU A 106 10.56 1.14 -7.58
CA LEU A 106 10.00 1.59 -6.29
C LEU A 106 10.73 2.77 -5.63
N PRO A 107 12.08 2.90 -5.70
CA PRO A 107 12.75 4.07 -5.12
C PRO A 107 12.21 5.40 -5.63
N ALA A 108 11.92 5.51 -6.92
CA ALA A 108 11.34 6.72 -7.51
C ALA A 108 9.90 6.99 -7.04
N TRP A 109 9.12 5.93 -6.75
CA TRP A 109 7.79 6.07 -6.16
C TRP A 109 7.86 6.53 -4.70
N VAL A 110 8.79 5.98 -3.91
CA VAL A 110 9.02 6.40 -2.52
C VAL A 110 9.41 7.87 -2.47
N GLU A 111 10.36 8.30 -3.32
CA GLU A 111 10.79 9.69 -3.42
C GLU A 111 9.61 10.62 -3.76
N ALA A 112 8.76 10.24 -4.71
CA ALA A 112 7.60 11.03 -5.10
C ALA A 112 6.58 11.19 -3.95
N VAL A 113 6.27 10.11 -3.24
CA VAL A 113 5.34 10.16 -2.10
C VAL A 113 5.93 10.97 -0.95
N GLN A 114 7.16 10.66 -0.55
CA GLN A 114 7.80 11.32 0.61
C GLN A 114 8.17 12.78 0.35
N GLY A 115 8.43 13.14 -0.91
CA GLY A 115 8.68 14.51 -1.31
C GLY A 115 7.49 15.45 -1.06
N VAL A 116 6.27 14.92 -1.10
CA VAL A 116 5.03 15.69 -0.89
C VAL A 116 4.43 15.44 0.50
N ALA A 117 4.29 14.17 0.86
CA ALA A 117 3.61 13.76 2.10
C ALA A 117 4.53 13.74 3.33
N GLY A 118 5.84 13.82 3.12
CA GLY A 118 6.82 13.60 4.18
C GLY A 118 7.08 12.11 4.44
N LYS A 119 7.96 11.84 5.40
CA LYS A 119 8.31 10.47 5.80
C LYS A 119 7.19 9.89 6.67
N GLY A 120 6.34 9.08 6.08
CA GLY A 120 5.27 8.34 6.74
C GLY A 120 5.48 6.82 6.66
N PRO A 121 4.63 6.04 7.34
CA PRO A 121 4.64 4.59 7.29
C PRO A 121 4.53 4.03 5.86
N LEU A 122 5.34 3.02 5.57
CA LEU A 122 5.34 2.30 4.31
C LEU A 122 5.20 0.80 4.57
N VAL A 123 4.55 0.09 3.65
CA VAL A 123 4.55 -1.37 3.56
C VAL A 123 4.86 -1.75 2.12
N LEU A 124 5.79 -2.68 1.89
CA LEU A 124 6.11 -3.19 0.56
C LEU A 124 5.36 -4.50 0.31
N ALA A 125 4.51 -4.52 -0.70
CA ALA A 125 3.79 -5.69 -1.16
C ALA A 125 4.43 -6.25 -2.45
N GLY A 126 5.00 -7.45 -2.35
CA GLY A 126 5.37 -8.26 -3.51
C GLY A 126 4.15 -9.02 -4.00
N ASN A 127 3.46 -8.49 -5.00
CA ASN A 127 2.18 -9.01 -5.47
C ASN A 127 2.34 -10.07 -6.56
N LYS A 128 1.26 -10.78 -6.83
CA LYS A 128 1.16 -11.93 -7.74
C LYS A 128 1.96 -13.14 -7.26
N ALA A 129 1.98 -13.36 -5.95
CA ALA A 129 2.68 -14.48 -5.31
C ALA A 129 2.12 -15.86 -5.73
N ASP A 130 0.92 -15.90 -6.28
CA ASP A 130 0.30 -17.09 -6.88
C ASP A 130 0.97 -17.54 -8.20
N LEU A 131 1.64 -16.64 -8.91
CA LEU A 131 2.31 -16.91 -10.19
C LEU A 131 3.75 -17.39 -9.99
N THR A 132 3.92 -18.51 -9.28
CA THR A 132 5.25 -19.04 -8.88
C THR A 132 6.13 -19.42 -10.06
N GLU A 133 5.53 -19.96 -11.13
CA GLU A 133 6.26 -20.37 -12.35
C GLU A 133 6.81 -19.18 -13.14
N ASP A 134 6.16 -18.03 -13.06
CA ASP A 134 6.53 -16.81 -13.78
C ASP A 134 7.37 -15.84 -12.94
N ALA A 135 7.60 -16.16 -11.67
CA ALA A 135 8.32 -15.29 -10.75
C ALA A 135 9.78 -15.05 -11.20
N GLN A 136 10.16 -13.80 -11.35
CA GLN A 136 11.52 -13.39 -11.71
C GLN A 136 12.39 -13.10 -10.47
N TYR A 137 11.77 -12.96 -9.31
CA TYR A 137 12.41 -12.73 -8.01
C TYR A 137 11.45 -13.14 -6.91
N GLY A 138 11.91 -13.11 -5.67
CA GLY A 138 11.12 -13.61 -4.55
C GLY A 138 11.32 -12.82 -3.26
N ARG A 139 11.08 -13.50 -2.16
CA ARG A 139 11.10 -12.93 -0.81
C ARG A 139 12.41 -12.22 -0.48
N THR A 140 13.55 -12.79 -0.87
CA THR A 140 14.88 -12.24 -0.54
C THR A 140 15.06 -10.83 -1.13
N GLU A 141 14.73 -10.64 -2.39
CA GLU A 141 14.86 -9.36 -3.08
C GLU A 141 13.84 -8.33 -2.57
N VAL A 142 12.61 -8.78 -2.28
CA VAL A 142 11.58 -7.93 -1.67
C VAL A 142 12.03 -7.47 -0.28
N ALA A 143 12.54 -8.37 0.54
CA ALA A 143 13.07 -8.05 1.86
C ALA A 143 14.23 -7.06 1.81
N SER A 144 15.15 -7.25 0.86
CA SER A 144 16.29 -6.35 0.66
C SER A 144 15.84 -4.93 0.29
N MET A 145 14.87 -4.80 -0.61
CA MET A 145 14.31 -3.50 -0.99
C MET A 145 13.56 -2.84 0.18
N ALA A 146 12.78 -3.60 0.92
CA ALA A 146 12.11 -3.11 2.12
C ALA A 146 13.10 -2.59 3.17
N SER A 147 14.22 -3.25 3.33
CA SER A 147 15.30 -2.82 4.23
C SER A 147 15.89 -1.47 3.80
N VAL A 148 16.04 -1.22 2.50
CA VAL A 148 16.47 0.08 1.97
C VAL A 148 15.51 1.19 2.36
N PHE A 149 14.20 0.91 2.33
CA PHE A 149 13.17 1.88 2.71
C PHE A 149 12.90 1.94 4.22
N GLY A 150 13.50 1.04 5.00
CA GLY A 150 13.22 0.92 6.44
C GLY A 150 11.78 0.54 6.74
N CYS A 151 11.16 -0.29 5.91
CA CYS A 151 9.77 -0.68 6.04
C CYS A 151 9.57 -2.19 6.10
N ASN A 152 8.37 -2.61 6.53
CA ASN A 152 7.95 -4.00 6.48
C ASN A 152 7.59 -4.42 5.05
N TYR A 153 7.65 -5.72 4.78
CA TYR A 153 7.23 -6.29 3.51
C TYR A 153 6.31 -7.50 3.71
N ILE A 154 5.54 -7.80 2.68
CA ILE A 154 4.66 -8.96 2.64
C ILE A 154 4.50 -9.42 1.19
N LEU A 155 4.41 -10.72 0.96
CA LEU A 155 4.05 -11.26 -0.35
C LEU A 155 2.54 -11.43 -0.41
N THR A 156 1.93 -10.92 -1.47
CA THR A 156 0.48 -10.87 -1.63
C THR A 156 0.02 -11.50 -2.93
N SER A 157 -1.21 -11.96 -2.94
CA SER A 157 -1.93 -12.31 -4.18
C SER A 157 -3.32 -11.70 -4.15
N ALA A 158 -3.58 -10.71 -4.99
CA ALA A 158 -4.92 -10.17 -5.17
C ALA A 158 -5.87 -11.23 -5.74
N LYS A 159 -5.36 -12.18 -6.53
CA LYS A 159 -6.14 -13.27 -7.12
C LYS A 159 -6.68 -14.23 -6.06
N THR A 160 -5.83 -14.73 -5.18
CA THR A 160 -6.22 -15.69 -4.14
C THR A 160 -6.71 -15.02 -2.85
N GLY A 161 -6.38 -13.75 -2.65
CA GLY A 161 -6.62 -13.02 -1.40
C GLY A 161 -5.51 -13.17 -0.37
N GLU A 162 -4.47 -13.99 -0.66
CA GLU A 162 -3.39 -14.25 0.27
C GLU A 162 -2.72 -12.96 0.73
N ASN A 163 -2.66 -12.77 2.05
CA ASN A 163 -1.99 -11.66 2.74
C ASN A 163 -2.47 -10.24 2.35
N VAL A 164 -3.57 -10.10 1.60
CA VAL A 164 -4.06 -8.78 1.18
C VAL A 164 -4.54 -7.98 2.38
N GLU A 165 -5.40 -8.58 3.23
CA GLU A 165 -5.87 -7.92 4.44
C GLU A 165 -4.72 -7.57 5.39
N ASP A 166 -3.74 -8.44 5.54
CA ASP A 166 -2.57 -8.22 6.40
C ASP A 166 -1.72 -7.04 5.94
N ALA A 167 -1.60 -6.80 4.62
CA ALA A 167 -0.89 -5.65 4.09
C ALA A 167 -1.54 -4.33 4.52
N PHE A 168 -2.86 -4.22 4.40
CA PHE A 168 -3.60 -3.02 4.82
C PHE A 168 -3.66 -2.88 6.34
N LEU A 169 -3.87 -3.97 7.06
CA LEU A 169 -3.87 -3.99 8.52
C LEU A 169 -2.50 -3.58 9.09
N GLY A 170 -1.43 -4.07 8.49
CA GLY A 170 -0.05 -3.71 8.86
C GLY A 170 0.21 -2.21 8.71
N LEU A 171 -0.20 -1.62 7.57
CA LEU A 171 -0.10 -0.18 7.37
C LEU A 171 -0.97 0.59 8.36
N GLY A 172 -2.20 0.15 8.61
CA GLY A 172 -3.10 0.76 9.57
C GLY A 172 -2.54 0.80 10.99
N LYS A 173 -1.90 -0.29 11.42
CA LYS A 173 -1.21 -0.33 12.73
C LYS A 173 -0.07 0.67 12.83
N LEU A 174 0.74 0.79 11.77
CA LEU A 174 1.84 1.75 11.74
C LEU A 174 1.33 3.20 11.78
N ILE A 175 0.27 3.52 11.05
CA ILE A 175 -0.35 4.85 11.07
C ILE A 175 -0.94 5.15 12.46
N ALA A 176 -1.67 4.20 13.04
CA ALA A 176 -2.25 4.36 14.38
C ALA A 176 -1.16 4.59 15.44
N LYS A 177 -0.08 3.83 15.37
CA LYS A 177 1.08 3.97 16.26
C LYS A 177 1.71 5.36 16.13
N ALA A 178 2.03 5.79 14.90
CA ALA A 178 2.61 7.11 14.65
C ALA A 178 1.71 8.23 15.19
N ARG A 179 0.38 8.10 15.01
CA ARG A 179 -0.58 9.09 15.52
C ARG A 179 -0.63 9.15 17.05
N LEU A 180 -0.51 8.01 17.72
CA LEU A 180 -0.47 7.94 19.19
C LEU A 180 0.86 8.43 19.77
N GLU A 181 1.91 8.47 18.97
CA GLU A 181 3.23 8.98 19.33
C GLU A 181 3.39 10.49 19.06
N GLY A 182 2.37 11.13 18.48
CA GLY A 182 2.35 12.58 18.24
C GLY A 182 3.07 13.01 16.95
N HIS A 183 3.23 12.11 16.02
CA HIS A 183 3.83 12.37 14.70
C HIS A 183 2.78 12.45 13.61
#